data_9c15624847769e8f240a34df656040cc
#
_entry.id   9c15624847769e8f240a34df656040cc
#
_cell.length_a   1.000
_cell.length_b   1.000
_cell.length_c   1.000
_cell.angle_alpha   90.00
_cell.angle_beta   90.00
_cell.angle_gamma   90.00
#
_symmetry.space_group_name_H-M   'P 1'
#
loop_
_entity.id
_entity.type
_entity.pdbx_description
1 polymer ?
#
loop_
_entity_poly.entity_id
_entity_poly.type
_entity_poly.pdbx_seq_one_letter_code
_entity_poly.pdbx_strand_id
1 'polypeptide(L)'
;MDDNRTMAQFLEAPTVGHEDAIVVPEITTDNFELKHGLLTLVQNKQFFGHDKEDPHAHIRYFNKITSTMKFPNVPSTSVKLMLFPFSLEGAARIWLKKEPPRSILTWDDLVSKFINKFFPPSKTTNLRNEITRFQQRFDETFYEAWDRFNDLLWACPHQMAGRIQIAWEEAS
;
A
#
# COMPACT_ATOMS: atom_id res chain seq x y z
N MET A 1 9.18 25.79 -18.39
CA MET A 1 10.22 26.04 -17.38
C MET A 1 10.54 24.70 -16.75
N ASP A 2 11.62 24.09 -17.21
CA ASP A 2 12.07 22.79 -16.68
C ASP A 2 12.67 23.02 -15.29
N ASP A 3 12.00 22.47 -14.28
CA ASP A 3 12.50 22.50 -12.91
C ASP A 3 13.64 21.47 -12.80
N ASN A 4 14.84 21.92 -13.09
CA ASN A 4 16.05 21.10 -13.20
C ASN A 4 16.67 20.82 -11.81
N ARG A 5 15.83 20.67 -10.76
CA ARG A 5 16.29 20.28 -9.43
C ARG A 5 16.60 18.81 -9.40
N THR A 6 17.80 18.47 -8.96
CA THR A 6 18.18 17.08 -8.71
C THR A 6 17.36 16.53 -7.55
N MET A 7 17.05 15.22 -7.57
CA MET A 7 16.26 14.53 -6.55
C MET A 7 16.84 14.71 -5.13
N ALA A 8 18.15 14.86 -4.99
CA ALA A 8 18.81 15.23 -3.74
C ALA A 8 18.33 16.59 -3.21
N GLN A 9 18.12 17.56 -4.09
CA GLN A 9 17.62 18.90 -3.71
C GLN A 9 16.13 18.88 -3.32
N PHE A 10 15.34 17.93 -3.84
CA PHE A 10 13.96 17.69 -3.38
C PHE A 10 13.91 17.08 -1.98
N LEU A 11 14.90 16.27 -1.63
CA LEU A 11 15.01 15.66 -0.30
C LEU A 11 15.61 16.61 0.75
N GLU A 12 16.42 17.59 0.32
CA GLU A 12 17.05 18.57 1.18
C GLU A 12 16.31 19.91 1.30
N ALA A 13 15.32 20.18 0.43
CA ALA A 13 14.56 21.42 0.51
C ALA A 13 13.69 21.40 1.77
N PRO A 14 13.96 22.25 2.80
CA PRO A 14 13.03 22.40 3.90
C PRO A 14 11.73 22.95 3.31
N THR A 15 10.68 22.16 3.34
CA THR A 15 9.33 22.62 3.05
C THR A 15 8.94 23.58 4.15
N VAL A 16 9.15 24.85 3.88
CA VAL A 16 8.76 25.95 4.76
C VAL A 16 7.25 25.87 4.96
N GLY A 17 6.81 25.34 6.11
CA GLY A 17 5.46 25.48 6.59
C GLY A 17 4.60 24.24 6.75
N HIS A 18 5.02 23.04 6.30
CA HIS A 18 4.32 21.79 6.60
C HIS A 18 5.34 20.72 7.00
N GLU A 19 5.42 20.43 8.30
CA GLU A 19 6.16 19.25 8.76
C GLU A 19 5.50 17.99 8.18
N ASP A 20 6.30 17.13 7.55
CA ASP A 20 5.81 15.87 6.97
C ASP A 20 5.28 14.95 8.07
N ALA A 21 4.23 14.17 7.74
CA ALA A 21 3.68 13.19 8.65
C ALA A 21 4.68 12.08 8.99
N ILE A 22 5.55 11.74 8.04
CA ILE A 22 6.57 10.69 8.17
C ILE A 22 7.86 11.30 8.72
N VAL A 23 8.34 10.73 9.81
CA VAL A 23 9.68 11.04 10.35
C VAL A 23 10.66 10.02 9.77
N VAL A 24 11.49 10.46 8.84
CA VAL A 24 12.59 9.65 8.31
C VAL A 24 13.78 9.77 9.26
N PRO A 25 14.31 8.68 9.82
CA PRO A 25 15.52 8.72 10.64
C PRO A 25 16.70 9.25 9.83
N GLU A 26 17.54 10.03 10.47
CA GLU A 26 18.72 10.62 9.85
C GLU A 26 19.66 9.52 9.33
N ILE A 27 19.98 9.56 8.05
CA ILE A 27 20.89 8.61 7.41
C ILE A 27 22.29 9.20 7.41
N THR A 28 23.13 8.72 8.32
CA THR A 28 24.50 9.24 8.54
C THR A 28 25.54 8.62 7.59
N THR A 29 25.18 8.35 6.35
CA THR A 29 26.14 7.85 5.35
C THR A 29 26.42 8.90 4.29
N ASP A 30 27.69 9.26 4.14
CA ASP A 30 28.17 10.28 3.20
C ASP A 30 27.95 9.94 1.71
N ASN A 31 27.48 8.72 1.39
CA ASN A 31 27.26 8.23 0.02
C ASN A 31 25.91 7.56 -0.19
N PHE A 32 24.83 8.09 0.43
CA PHE A 32 23.50 7.60 0.14
C PHE A 32 22.93 8.25 -1.13
N GLU A 33 23.14 7.60 -2.26
CA GLU A 33 22.46 7.94 -3.51
C GLU A 33 21.25 7.01 -3.71
N LEU A 34 20.07 7.60 -3.73
CA LEU A 34 18.85 6.90 -4.14
C LEU A 34 18.96 6.58 -5.63
N LYS A 35 19.14 5.31 -5.96
CA LYS A 35 19.25 4.88 -7.35
C LYS A 35 17.97 5.25 -8.10
N HIS A 36 18.09 6.01 -9.17
CA HIS A 36 16.99 6.44 -10.04
C HIS A 36 16.10 5.25 -10.48
N GLY A 37 16.68 4.07 -10.71
CA GLY A 37 15.94 2.86 -11.05
C GLY A 37 14.96 2.41 -9.98
N LEU A 38 15.29 2.58 -8.68
CA LEU A 38 14.38 2.20 -7.59
C LEU A 38 13.17 3.13 -7.53
N LEU A 39 13.41 4.43 -7.67
CA LEU A 39 12.33 5.41 -7.69
C LEU A 39 11.39 5.18 -8.87
N THR A 40 11.94 4.90 -10.05
CA THR A 40 11.16 4.54 -11.25
C THR A 40 10.31 3.29 -11.01
N LEU A 41 10.87 2.24 -10.39
CA LEU A 41 10.12 1.02 -10.05
C LEU A 41 8.98 1.29 -9.06
N VAL A 42 9.21 2.14 -8.06
CA VAL A 42 8.20 2.54 -7.08
C VAL A 42 7.09 3.34 -7.75
N GLN A 43 7.43 4.25 -8.66
CA GLN A 43 6.47 5.08 -9.38
C GLN A 43 5.70 4.34 -10.48
N ASN A 44 6.24 3.26 -11.03
CA ASN A 44 5.58 2.50 -12.09
C ASN A 44 4.28 1.83 -11.64
N LYS A 45 4.11 1.58 -10.35
CA LYS A 45 2.91 0.96 -9.79
C LYS A 45 2.45 1.71 -8.56
N GLN A 46 1.93 2.90 -8.77
CA GLN A 46 1.40 3.75 -7.71
C GLN A 46 0.02 3.29 -7.25
N PHE A 47 -0.29 3.56 -5.99
CA PHE A 47 -1.60 3.35 -5.39
C PHE A 47 -2.35 4.68 -5.35
N PHE A 48 -3.55 4.71 -5.93
CA PHE A 48 -4.36 5.92 -6.07
C PHE A 48 -5.38 6.09 -4.96
N GLY A 49 -5.74 5.02 -4.27
CA GLY A 49 -6.75 5.03 -3.22
C GLY A 49 -8.17 4.79 -3.74
N HIS A 50 -8.31 4.11 -4.88
CA HIS A 50 -9.61 3.69 -5.40
C HIS A 50 -10.15 2.47 -4.66
N ASP A 51 -11.48 2.32 -4.59
CA ASP A 51 -12.14 1.22 -3.88
C ASP A 51 -11.79 -0.18 -4.40
N LYS A 52 -11.43 -0.29 -5.68
CA LYS A 52 -11.05 -1.56 -6.32
C LYS A 52 -9.57 -1.93 -6.14
N GLU A 53 -8.76 -1.02 -5.64
CA GLU A 53 -7.35 -1.31 -5.39
C GLU A 53 -7.18 -2.11 -4.09
N ASP A 54 -6.24 -3.04 -4.09
CA ASP A 54 -5.87 -3.83 -2.91
C ASP A 54 -4.66 -3.19 -2.21
N PRO A 55 -4.86 -2.53 -1.06
CA PRO A 55 -3.75 -1.91 -0.33
C PRO A 55 -2.76 -2.93 0.24
N HIS A 56 -3.20 -4.15 0.55
CA HIS A 56 -2.30 -5.23 0.98
C HIS A 56 -1.39 -5.68 -0.16
N ALA A 57 -1.93 -5.80 -1.39
CA ALA A 57 -1.13 -6.12 -2.56
C ALA A 57 -0.10 -5.03 -2.85
N HIS A 58 -0.48 -3.75 -2.68
CA HIS A 58 0.44 -2.63 -2.82
C HIS A 58 1.61 -2.71 -1.83
N ILE A 59 1.33 -2.95 -0.54
CA ILE A 59 2.38 -3.10 0.48
C ILE A 59 3.29 -4.30 0.18
N ARG A 60 2.74 -5.45 -0.25
CA ARG A 60 3.57 -6.62 -0.63
C ARG A 60 4.48 -6.31 -1.80
N TYR A 61 3.96 -5.65 -2.83
CA TYR A 61 4.74 -5.24 -4.00
C TYR A 61 5.84 -4.25 -3.63
N PHE A 62 5.51 -3.22 -2.84
CA PHE A 62 6.46 -2.23 -2.36
C PHE A 62 7.57 -2.88 -1.52
N ASN A 63 7.23 -3.76 -0.59
CA ASN A 63 8.20 -4.51 0.20
C ASN A 63 9.10 -5.38 -0.67
N LYS A 64 8.56 -6.04 -1.71
CA LYS A 64 9.34 -6.85 -2.64
C LYS A 64 10.37 -6.00 -3.38
N ILE A 65 9.99 -4.85 -3.91
CA ILE A 65 10.91 -3.94 -4.61
C ILE A 65 12.00 -3.43 -3.67
N THR A 66 11.63 -2.93 -2.51
CA THR A 66 12.58 -2.33 -1.57
C THR A 66 13.51 -3.36 -0.93
N SER A 67 13.11 -4.64 -0.85
CA SER A 67 13.94 -5.72 -0.34
C SER A 67 15.04 -6.17 -1.31
N THR A 68 14.89 -5.89 -2.61
CA THR A 68 15.89 -6.26 -3.62
C THR A 68 17.14 -5.38 -3.55
N MET A 69 17.05 -4.24 -2.85
CA MET A 69 18.17 -3.31 -2.71
C MET A 69 18.64 -3.23 -1.27
N LYS A 70 19.89 -3.61 -1.06
CA LYS A 70 20.57 -3.43 0.21
C LYS A 70 21.49 -2.22 0.09
N PHE A 71 21.28 -1.26 0.99
CA PHE A 71 22.19 -0.13 1.15
C PHE A 71 23.09 -0.41 2.35
N PRO A 72 24.44 -0.40 2.18
CA PRO A 72 25.34 -0.57 3.30
C PRO A 72 25.07 0.48 4.38
N ASN A 73 24.95 0.02 5.63
CA ASN A 73 24.75 0.88 6.81
C ASN A 73 23.45 1.72 6.85
N VAL A 74 22.47 1.42 5.99
CA VAL A 74 21.16 2.07 6.02
C VAL A 74 20.09 1.05 6.41
N PRO A 75 19.30 1.31 7.47
CA PRO A 75 18.20 0.44 7.83
C PRO A 75 17.16 0.37 6.69
N SER A 76 16.72 -0.83 6.33
CA SER A 76 15.72 -1.02 5.26
C SER A 76 14.40 -0.31 5.55
N THR A 77 14.05 -0.16 6.84
CA THR A 77 12.87 0.57 7.31
C THR A 77 12.94 2.05 7.00
N SER A 78 14.11 2.67 7.14
CA SER A 78 14.33 4.09 6.80
C SER A 78 14.16 4.34 5.31
N VAL A 79 14.70 3.43 4.48
CA VAL A 79 14.54 3.49 3.02
C VAL A 79 13.07 3.37 2.62
N LYS A 80 12.32 2.46 3.27
CA LYS A 80 10.89 2.29 3.03
C LYS A 80 10.10 3.54 3.39
N LEU A 81 10.36 4.14 4.55
CA LEU A 81 9.69 5.37 4.98
C LEU A 81 9.94 6.52 4.00
N MET A 82 11.18 6.64 3.50
CA MET A 82 11.56 7.67 2.55
C MET A 82 10.88 7.49 1.18
N LEU A 83 10.76 6.25 0.70
CA LEU A 83 10.28 5.94 -0.65
C LEU A 83 8.76 5.80 -0.74
N PHE A 84 8.08 5.46 0.35
CA PHE A 84 6.66 5.16 0.32
C PHE A 84 5.80 6.30 -0.23
N PRO A 85 6.04 7.58 0.10
CA PRO A 85 5.27 8.70 -0.46
C PRO A 85 5.26 8.74 -2.00
N PHE A 86 6.35 8.30 -2.63
CA PHE A 86 6.46 8.25 -4.10
C PHE A 86 5.66 7.12 -4.73
N SER A 87 5.26 6.13 -3.94
CA SER A 87 4.39 5.03 -4.38
C SER A 87 2.90 5.38 -4.33
N LEU A 88 2.55 6.56 -3.85
CA LEU A 88 1.19 7.03 -3.71
C LEU A 88 0.86 8.13 -4.71
N GLU A 89 -0.38 8.12 -5.22
CA GLU A 89 -0.92 9.19 -6.05
C GLU A 89 -2.40 9.43 -5.71
N GLY A 90 -3.01 10.46 -6.29
CA GLY A 90 -4.43 10.76 -6.13
C GLY A 90 -4.89 10.89 -4.67
N ALA A 91 -5.97 10.19 -4.34
CA ALA A 91 -6.58 10.23 -3.00
C ALA A 91 -5.64 9.69 -1.90
N ALA A 92 -4.79 8.72 -2.23
CA ALA A 92 -3.82 8.17 -1.29
C ALA A 92 -2.73 9.20 -0.93
N ARG A 93 -2.25 9.96 -1.90
CA ARG A 93 -1.30 11.04 -1.66
C ARG A 93 -1.90 12.17 -0.84
N ILE A 94 -3.15 12.52 -1.13
CA ILE A 94 -3.89 13.54 -0.36
C ILE A 94 -4.11 13.07 1.09
N TRP A 95 -4.42 11.79 1.30
CA TRP A 95 -4.54 11.24 2.63
C TRP A 95 -3.25 11.41 3.43
N LEU A 96 -2.09 11.01 2.87
CA LEU A 96 -0.81 11.12 3.56
C LEU A 96 -0.48 12.57 3.96
N LYS A 97 -0.79 13.53 3.07
CA LYS A 97 -0.60 14.98 3.36
C LYS A 97 -1.51 15.51 4.46
N LYS A 98 -2.64 14.85 4.73
CA LYS A 98 -3.59 15.23 5.79
C LYS A 98 -3.29 14.57 7.13
N GLU A 99 -2.40 13.58 7.16
CA GLU A 99 -1.98 12.98 8.42
C GLU A 99 -1.27 14.02 9.29
N PRO A 100 -1.44 13.97 10.63
CA PRO A 100 -0.79 14.92 11.51
C PRO A 100 0.72 14.92 11.32
N PRO A 101 1.39 16.08 11.41
CA PRO A 101 2.83 16.17 11.35
C PRO A 101 3.50 15.23 12.36
N ARG A 102 4.57 14.55 11.94
CA ARG A 102 5.38 13.65 12.78
C ARG A 102 4.57 12.52 13.46
N SER A 103 3.44 12.11 12.88
CA SER A 103 2.57 11.06 13.44
C SER A 103 2.95 9.64 13.02
N ILE A 104 3.89 9.51 12.09
CA ILE A 104 4.36 8.23 11.55
C ILE A 104 5.87 8.14 11.82
N LEU A 105 6.22 7.31 12.81
CA LEU A 105 7.60 7.18 13.28
C LEU A 105 8.27 5.90 12.77
N THR A 106 7.47 4.87 12.51
CA THR A 106 7.96 3.55 12.10
C THR A 106 7.28 3.08 10.82
N TRP A 107 7.89 2.10 10.17
CA TRP A 107 7.28 1.43 9.02
C TRP A 107 5.95 0.75 9.39
N ASP A 108 5.88 0.14 10.56
CA ASP A 108 4.67 -0.54 11.04
C ASP A 108 3.53 0.45 11.32
N ASP A 109 3.83 1.63 11.86
CA ASP A 109 2.84 2.72 12.04
C ASP A 109 2.25 3.13 10.69
N LEU A 110 3.12 3.33 9.69
CA LEU A 110 2.71 3.72 8.35
C LEU A 110 1.82 2.66 7.70
N VAL A 111 2.24 1.40 7.74
CA VAL A 111 1.47 0.27 7.19
C VAL A 111 0.12 0.16 7.88
N SER A 112 0.08 0.24 9.21
CA SER A 112 -1.15 0.16 9.99
C SER A 112 -2.13 1.27 9.64
N LYS A 113 -1.66 2.52 9.58
CA LYS A 113 -2.48 3.68 9.18
C LYS A 113 -2.99 3.56 7.75
N PHE A 114 -2.12 3.15 6.82
CA PHE A 114 -2.44 2.98 5.40
C PHE A 114 -3.51 1.90 5.21
N ILE A 115 -3.33 0.72 5.80
CA ILE A 115 -4.28 -0.38 5.71
C ILE A 115 -5.61 0.00 6.36
N ASN A 116 -5.61 0.58 7.55
CA ASN A 116 -6.83 1.02 8.23
C ASN A 116 -7.61 2.07 7.42
N LYS A 117 -6.90 2.91 6.66
CA LYS A 117 -7.53 3.91 5.81
C LYS A 117 -8.20 3.30 4.58
N PHE A 118 -7.49 2.45 3.85
CA PHE A 118 -7.94 1.94 2.54
C PHE A 118 -8.59 0.56 2.60
N PHE A 119 -8.40 -0.15 3.70
CA PHE A 119 -9.04 -1.43 3.98
C PHE A 119 -9.51 -1.49 5.45
N PRO A 120 -10.48 -0.68 5.83
CA PRO A 120 -10.98 -0.65 7.21
C PRO A 120 -11.66 -1.97 7.59
N PRO A 121 -11.77 -2.30 8.88
CA PRO A 121 -12.44 -3.51 9.38
C PRO A 121 -13.89 -3.68 8.87
N SER A 122 -14.59 -2.59 8.62
CA SER A 122 -15.93 -2.60 8.02
C SER A 122 -15.94 -3.21 6.61
N LYS A 123 -14.91 -2.93 5.80
CA LYS A 123 -14.78 -3.52 4.45
C LYS A 123 -14.56 -5.03 4.54
N THR A 124 -13.77 -5.50 5.48
CA THR A 124 -13.59 -6.92 5.77
C THR A 124 -14.89 -7.61 6.17
N THR A 125 -15.67 -6.98 7.05
CA THR A 125 -16.96 -7.50 7.50
C THR A 125 -17.97 -7.55 6.34
N ASN A 126 -18.01 -6.52 5.50
CA ASN A 126 -18.90 -6.49 4.33
C ASN A 126 -18.55 -7.60 3.33
N LEU A 127 -17.27 -7.76 2.99
CA LEU A 127 -16.82 -8.83 2.11
C LEU A 127 -17.16 -10.22 2.66
N ARG A 128 -16.97 -10.44 3.95
CA ARG A 128 -17.35 -11.70 4.61
C ARG A 128 -18.84 -11.95 4.47
N ASN A 129 -19.68 -10.95 4.73
CA ASN A 129 -21.12 -11.05 4.59
C ASN A 129 -21.55 -11.33 3.15
N GLU A 130 -20.92 -10.68 2.16
CA GLU A 130 -21.17 -10.91 0.75
C GLU A 130 -20.82 -12.34 0.33
N ILE A 131 -19.67 -12.86 0.78
CA ILE A 131 -19.24 -14.23 0.52
C ILE A 131 -20.19 -15.23 1.18
N THR A 132 -20.54 -15.02 2.46
CA THR A 132 -21.41 -15.95 3.21
C THR A 132 -22.83 -15.99 2.69
N ARG A 133 -23.32 -14.86 2.14
CA ARG A 133 -24.67 -14.72 1.55
C ARG A 133 -24.66 -14.85 0.04
N PHE A 134 -23.55 -15.30 -0.54
CA PHE A 134 -23.44 -15.41 -1.98
C PHE A 134 -24.48 -16.40 -2.51
N GLN A 135 -25.25 -15.96 -3.51
CA GLN A 135 -26.21 -16.78 -4.22
C GLN A 135 -26.13 -16.44 -5.72
N GLN A 136 -26.33 -17.44 -6.54
CA GLN A 136 -26.49 -17.23 -7.98
C GLN A 136 -27.74 -16.38 -8.23
N ARG A 137 -27.62 -15.37 -9.09
CA ARG A 137 -28.75 -14.54 -9.50
C ARG A 137 -29.62 -15.32 -10.51
N PHE A 138 -30.86 -14.93 -10.57
CA PHE A 138 -31.84 -15.59 -11.43
C PHE A 138 -31.51 -15.44 -12.93
N ASP A 139 -30.85 -14.37 -13.30
CA ASP A 139 -30.51 -13.96 -14.66
C ASP A 139 -29.04 -14.23 -15.05
N GLU A 140 -28.27 -14.93 -14.20
CA GLU A 140 -26.87 -15.27 -14.46
C GLU A 140 -26.65 -16.77 -14.65
N THR A 141 -25.73 -17.12 -15.52
CA THR A 141 -25.25 -18.49 -15.67
C THR A 141 -24.37 -18.90 -14.48
N PHE A 142 -24.19 -20.22 -14.31
CA PHE A 142 -23.26 -20.73 -13.28
C PHE A 142 -21.85 -20.16 -13.45
N TYR A 143 -21.37 -20.02 -14.68
CA TYR A 143 -20.04 -19.50 -14.97
C TYR A 143 -19.89 -18.04 -14.53
N GLU A 144 -20.86 -17.19 -14.83
CA GLU A 144 -20.88 -15.79 -14.41
C GLU A 144 -20.97 -15.66 -12.87
N ALA A 145 -21.78 -16.51 -12.24
CA ALA A 145 -21.85 -16.56 -10.78
C ALA A 145 -20.49 -16.98 -10.18
N TRP A 146 -19.84 -17.97 -10.77
CA TRP A 146 -18.53 -18.45 -10.32
C TRP A 146 -17.45 -17.39 -10.46
N ASP A 147 -17.40 -16.65 -11.56
CA ASP A 147 -16.47 -15.53 -11.75
C ASP A 147 -16.70 -14.43 -10.70
N ARG A 148 -17.94 -14.05 -10.48
CA ARG A 148 -18.31 -13.04 -9.46
C ARG A 148 -17.94 -13.51 -8.04
N PHE A 149 -18.10 -14.78 -7.74
CA PHE A 149 -17.68 -15.34 -6.45
C PHE A 149 -16.16 -15.33 -6.28
N ASN A 150 -15.42 -15.68 -7.33
CA ASN A 150 -13.96 -15.60 -7.33
C ASN A 150 -13.47 -14.16 -7.13
N ASP A 151 -14.09 -13.17 -7.74
CA ASP A 151 -13.76 -11.76 -7.54
C ASP A 151 -13.90 -11.34 -6.07
N LEU A 152 -14.95 -11.81 -5.38
CA LEU A 152 -15.12 -11.58 -3.94
C LEU A 152 -14.02 -12.26 -3.11
N LEU A 153 -13.64 -13.49 -3.46
CA LEU A 153 -12.56 -14.21 -2.78
C LEU A 153 -11.21 -13.52 -2.97
N TRP A 154 -10.93 -13.02 -4.19
CA TRP A 154 -9.69 -12.28 -4.47
C TRP A 154 -9.63 -10.92 -3.78
N ALA A 155 -10.76 -10.29 -3.54
CA ALA A 155 -10.84 -9.04 -2.78
C ALA A 155 -10.61 -9.26 -1.27
N CYS A 156 -10.71 -10.50 -0.79
CA CYS A 156 -10.44 -10.84 0.61
C CYS A 156 -8.93 -10.92 0.90
N PRO A 157 -8.44 -10.36 2.02
CA PRO A 157 -7.06 -10.56 2.45
C PRO A 157 -6.76 -12.06 2.63
N HIS A 158 -5.59 -12.50 2.20
CA HIS A 158 -5.15 -13.91 2.19
C HIS A 158 -5.39 -14.70 3.49
N GLN A 159 -5.39 -14.03 4.63
CA GLN A 159 -5.64 -14.67 5.93
C GLN A 159 -7.10 -15.13 6.12
N MET A 160 -8.04 -14.60 5.33
CA MET A 160 -9.46 -14.99 5.41
C MET A 160 -9.86 -15.97 4.32
N ALA A 161 -9.20 -15.94 3.16
CA ALA A 161 -9.50 -16.84 2.06
C ALA A 161 -9.30 -18.32 2.46
N GLY A 162 -8.26 -18.64 3.21
CA GLY A 162 -8.01 -20.01 3.70
C GLY A 162 -9.07 -20.54 4.66
N ARG A 163 -9.65 -19.68 5.50
CA ARG A 163 -10.72 -20.09 6.43
C ARG A 163 -12.07 -20.31 5.74
N ILE A 164 -12.33 -19.57 4.68
CA ILE A 164 -13.57 -19.68 3.92
C ILE A 164 -13.54 -20.93 3.04
N GLN A 165 -12.39 -21.26 2.46
CA GLN A 165 -12.21 -22.46 1.63
C GLN A 165 -12.41 -23.75 2.44
N ILE A 166 -11.89 -23.80 3.67
CA ILE A 166 -12.10 -24.94 4.60
C ILE A 166 -13.58 -25.09 4.96
N ALA A 167 -14.29 -23.99 5.22
CA ALA A 167 -15.72 -24.04 5.56
C ALA A 167 -16.61 -24.54 4.40
N TRP A 168 -16.19 -24.37 3.16
CA TRP A 168 -16.90 -24.89 1.98
C TRP A 168 -16.61 -26.37 1.72
N GLU A 169 -15.39 -26.82 1.96
CA GLU A 169 -15.01 -28.24 1.88
C GLU A 169 -15.72 -29.09 2.95
N GLU A 170 -15.99 -28.51 4.13
CA GLU A 170 -16.74 -29.17 5.20
C GLU A 170 -18.28 -29.16 4.99
N ALA A 171 -18.80 -28.31 4.11
CA ALA A 171 -20.24 -28.15 3.85
C ALA A 171 -20.71 -28.87 2.57
N SER A 172 -19.79 -29.45 1.80
CA SER A 172 -20.07 -30.21 0.57
C SER A 172 -20.00 -31.73 0.80
#